data_eef6725362d179b68591f257322bd2fe
#
_entry.id   eef6725362d179b68591f257322bd2fe
#
_cell.length_a   1.000
_cell.length_b   1.000
_cell.length_c   1.000
_cell.angle_alpha   90.00
_cell.angle_beta   90.00
_cell.angle_gamma   90.00
#
_symmetry.space_group_name_H-M   'P 1'
#
loop_
_entity.id
_entity.type
_entity.pdbx_description
1 polymer ?
#
loop_
_entity_poly.entity_id
_entity_poly.type
_entity_poly.pdbx_seq_one_letter_code
_entity_poly.pdbx_strand_id
1 'polypeptide(L)'
;DSGMNPFEIWGDGTQVRDFTYVDDVMDALLLVTEKSNGRAYNVATGIPTTVTELVEIITDIYGYKPEFKYDLTKPIMVSKRVVDVSKIYEELNWKTKHTLREGLEKTIEWYTENCK
;
A
#
# COMPACT_ATOMS: atom_id res chain seq x y z
N ASP A 1 -8.09 -5.96 13.49
CA ASP A 1 -8.72 -4.68 13.77
C ASP A 1 -9.54 -4.64 15.05
N SER A 2 -9.98 -5.75 15.54
CA SER A 2 -10.91 -5.82 16.67
C SER A 2 -10.20 -6.11 17.99
N GLY A 3 -9.32 -5.23 18.41
CA GLY A 3 -8.71 -5.30 19.74
C GLY A 3 -7.62 -6.34 19.91
N MET A 4 -6.96 -6.72 18.82
CA MET A 4 -5.82 -7.63 18.92
C MET A 4 -4.66 -6.91 19.62
N ASN A 5 -4.21 -7.43 20.74
CA ASN A 5 -3.09 -6.89 21.51
C ASN A 5 -2.34 -8.05 22.19
N PRO A 6 -1.08 -8.34 21.85
CA PRO A 6 -0.27 -7.60 20.88
C PRO A 6 -0.73 -7.83 19.42
N PHE A 7 -0.45 -6.87 18.58
CA PHE A 7 -0.69 -6.99 17.14
C PHE A 7 0.45 -7.78 16.52
N GLU A 8 0.14 -8.87 15.84
CA GLU A 8 1.17 -9.75 15.28
C GLU A 8 1.58 -9.31 13.89
N ILE A 9 2.89 -9.16 13.70
CA ILE A 9 3.49 -8.85 12.40
C ILE A 9 4.41 -10.01 12.00
N TRP A 10 4.23 -10.52 10.80
CA TRP A 10 5.08 -11.60 10.29
C TRP A 10 6.44 -11.06 9.86
N GLY A 11 7.50 -11.71 10.32
CA GLY A 11 8.86 -11.26 10.11
C GLY A 11 9.24 -10.18 11.10
N ASP A 12 10.21 -9.36 10.77
CA ASP A 12 10.72 -8.30 11.65
C ASP A 12 10.14 -6.91 11.36
N GLY A 13 9.21 -6.82 10.41
CA GLY A 13 8.57 -5.56 10.07
C GLY A 13 9.40 -4.66 9.15
N THR A 14 10.59 -5.09 8.75
CA THR A 14 11.47 -4.29 7.89
C THR A 14 11.26 -4.56 6.40
N GLN A 15 10.41 -5.50 6.04
CA GLN A 15 10.08 -5.76 4.64
C GLN A 15 9.56 -4.48 3.99
N VAL A 16 10.06 -4.20 2.79
CA VAL A 16 9.70 -2.99 2.05
C VAL A 16 8.79 -3.36 0.89
N ARG A 17 7.69 -2.65 0.76
CA ARG A 17 6.69 -2.85 -0.31
C ARG A 17 6.24 -1.51 -0.85
N ASP A 18 5.55 -1.57 -1.96
CA ASP A 18 4.93 -0.41 -2.59
C ASP A 18 3.41 -0.59 -2.46
N PHE A 19 2.78 0.21 -1.62
CA PHE A 19 1.35 0.13 -1.36
C PHE A 19 0.64 1.23 -2.16
N THR A 20 -0.31 0.83 -3.00
CA THR A 20 -1.00 1.75 -3.90
C THR A 20 -2.50 1.72 -3.65
N TYR A 21 -3.10 2.90 -3.53
CA TYR A 21 -4.54 3.00 -3.35
C TYR A 21 -5.29 2.60 -4.63
N VAL A 22 -6.40 1.90 -4.48
CA VAL A 22 -7.12 1.30 -5.60
C VAL A 22 -7.61 2.32 -6.62
N ASP A 23 -8.06 3.48 -6.20
CA ASP A 23 -8.55 4.51 -7.12
C ASP A 23 -7.42 5.04 -8.01
N ASP A 24 -6.21 5.14 -7.48
CA ASP A 24 -5.05 5.53 -8.28
C ASP A 24 -4.74 4.48 -9.34
N VAL A 25 -4.88 3.19 -9.00
CA VAL A 25 -4.70 2.10 -9.96
C VAL A 25 -5.77 2.17 -11.05
N MET A 26 -7.01 2.44 -10.68
CA MET A 26 -8.11 2.58 -11.67
C MET A 26 -7.88 3.73 -12.62
N ASP A 27 -7.43 4.87 -12.10
CA ASP A 27 -7.08 6.02 -12.94
C ASP A 27 -5.99 5.64 -13.96
N ALA A 28 -4.98 4.91 -13.51
CA ALA A 28 -3.91 4.45 -14.38
C ALA A 28 -4.43 3.49 -15.45
N LEU A 29 -5.31 2.55 -15.07
CA LEU A 29 -5.88 1.59 -16.01
C LEU A 29 -6.66 2.29 -17.12
N LEU A 30 -7.47 3.27 -16.78
CA LEU A 30 -8.23 4.04 -17.76
C LEU A 30 -7.31 4.81 -18.70
N LEU A 31 -6.28 5.43 -18.15
CA LEU A 31 -5.32 6.19 -18.94
C LEU A 31 -4.53 5.29 -19.90
N VAL A 32 -4.08 4.14 -19.42
CA VAL A 32 -3.35 3.17 -20.22
C VAL A 32 -4.23 2.64 -21.37
N THR A 33 -5.50 2.37 -21.07
CA THR A 33 -6.46 1.92 -22.07
C THR A 33 -6.61 2.93 -23.21
N GLU A 34 -6.61 4.21 -22.88
CA GLU A 34 -6.76 5.28 -23.88
C GLU A 34 -5.49 5.55 -24.68
N LYS A 35 -4.31 5.48 -24.05
CA LYS A 35 -3.09 6.08 -24.61
C LYS A 35 -1.92 5.14 -24.80
N SER A 36 -2.01 3.88 -24.36
CA SER A 36 -0.82 3.02 -24.35
C SER A 36 -0.43 2.42 -25.69
N ASN A 37 -1.33 2.34 -26.62
CA ASN A 37 -1.10 1.65 -27.91
C ASN A 37 -0.57 0.22 -27.71
N GLY A 38 -1.08 -0.49 -26.71
CA GLY A 38 -0.70 -1.87 -26.43
C GLY A 38 0.57 -2.04 -25.62
N ARG A 39 1.16 -0.98 -25.11
CA ARG A 39 2.35 -1.07 -24.25
C ARG A 39 1.99 -1.49 -22.84
N ALA A 40 2.93 -2.13 -22.15
CA ALA A 40 2.78 -2.52 -20.77
C ALA A 40 3.44 -1.49 -19.84
N TYR A 41 2.81 -1.23 -18.70
CA TYR A 41 3.31 -0.29 -17.71
C TYR A 41 3.23 -0.87 -16.31
N ASN A 42 4.23 -0.58 -15.49
CA ASN A 42 4.15 -0.79 -14.06
C ASN A 42 3.32 0.33 -13.43
N VAL A 43 2.39 -0.03 -12.56
CA VAL A 43 1.51 0.93 -11.89
C VAL A 43 1.69 0.79 -10.38
N ALA A 44 2.25 1.80 -9.76
CA ALA A 44 2.52 1.82 -8.33
C ALA A 44 2.88 3.25 -7.90
N THR A 45 3.22 3.44 -6.62
CA THR A 45 3.66 4.75 -6.12
C THR A 45 5.12 5.02 -6.42
N GLY A 46 5.95 3.98 -6.48
CA GLY A 46 7.40 4.12 -6.51
C GLY A 46 8.01 4.51 -5.17
N ILE A 47 7.22 4.56 -4.12
CA ILE A 47 7.65 4.98 -2.78
C ILE A 47 7.82 3.76 -1.89
N PRO A 48 9.02 3.48 -1.37
CA PRO A 48 9.25 2.34 -0.48
C PRO A 48 8.60 2.58 0.89
N THR A 49 7.92 1.57 1.41
CA THR A 49 7.27 1.63 2.72
C THR A 49 7.49 0.31 3.44
N THR A 50 7.91 0.37 4.70
CA THR A 50 8.04 -0.86 5.49
C THR A 50 6.69 -1.32 6.01
N VAL A 51 6.60 -2.61 6.34
CA VAL A 51 5.38 -3.18 6.95
C VAL A 51 5.09 -2.48 8.28
N THR A 52 6.13 -2.18 9.06
CA THR A 52 5.97 -1.47 10.33
C THR A 52 5.36 -0.07 10.11
N GLU A 53 5.86 0.68 9.13
CA GLU A 53 5.28 1.99 8.81
C GLU A 53 3.80 1.89 8.41
N LEU A 54 3.47 0.90 7.60
CA LEU A 54 2.08 0.67 7.19
C LEU A 54 1.18 0.41 8.40
N VAL A 55 1.59 -0.49 9.28
CA VAL A 55 0.81 -0.85 10.47
C VAL A 55 0.68 0.34 11.42
N GLU A 56 1.74 1.12 11.59
CA GLU A 56 1.70 2.31 12.43
C GLU A 56 0.68 3.34 11.92
N ILE A 57 0.62 3.55 10.60
CA ILE A 57 -0.36 4.46 10.01
C ILE A 57 -1.78 3.94 10.23
N ILE A 58 -2.01 2.65 9.99
CA ILE A 58 -3.34 2.05 10.17
C ILE A 58 -3.80 2.17 11.61
N THR A 59 -2.94 1.85 12.57
CA THR A 59 -3.32 1.93 13.99
C THR A 59 -3.52 3.36 14.44
N ASP A 60 -2.75 4.29 13.90
CA ASP A 60 -2.93 5.71 14.20
C ASP A 60 -4.29 6.23 13.70
N ILE A 61 -4.70 5.83 12.50
CA ILE A 61 -6.00 6.23 11.94
C ILE A 61 -7.15 5.72 12.83
N TYR A 62 -7.04 4.49 13.33
CA TYR A 62 -8.04 3.92 14.25
C TYR A 62 -7.98 4.52 15.66
N GLY A 63 -6.91 5.24 16.00
CA GLY A 63 -6.70 5.69 17.37
C GLY A 63 -6.34 4.57 18.31
N TYR A 64 -5.78 3.50 17.81
CA TYR A 64 -5.46 2.28 18.54
C TYR A 64 -3.94 2.10 18.55
N LYS A 65 -3.38 1.87 19.72
CA LYS A 65 -1.92 1.72 19.88
C LYS A 65 -1.59 0.40 20.55
N PRO A 66 -1.61 -0.71 19.80
CA PRO A 66 -1.28 -2.01 20.36
C PRO A 66 0.24 -2.16 20.49
N GLU A 67 0.65 -3.14 21.28
CA GLU A 67 2.02 -3.60 21.22
C GLU A 67 2.18 -4.46 19.97
N PHE A 68 3.34 -4.35 19.31
CA PHE A 68 3.61 -5.17 18.12
C PHE A 68 4.41 -6.39 18.52
N LYS A 69 4.01 -7.55 18.01
CA LYS A 69 4.74 -8.80 18.18
C LYS A 69 5.19 -9.27 16.81
N TYR A 70 6.50 -9.45 16.65
CA TYR A 70 7.08 -9.88 15.39
C TYR A 70 7.30 -11.39 15.41
N ASP A 71 6.64 -12.10 14.49
CA ASP A 71 6.78 -13.55 14.38
C ASP A 71 7.83 -13.87 13.31
N LEU A 72 9.06 -14.11 13.76
CA LEU A 72 10.19 -14.37 12.88
C LEU A 72 10.13 -15.76 12.23
N THR A 73 9.20 -16.62 12.66
CA THR A 73 9.03 -17.95 12.08
C THR A 73 8.21 -17.94 10.80
N LYS A 74 7.51 -16.83 10.53
CA LYS A 74 6.66 -16.73 9.35
C LYS A 74 7.45 -16.30 8.12
N PRO A 75 7.01 -16.73 6.93
CA PRO A 75 7.71 -16.38 5.70
C PRO A 75 7.57 -14.89 5.38
N ILE A 76 8.65 -14.29 4.92
CA ILE A 76 8.66 -12.89 4.50
C ILE A 76 8.86 -12.72 2.99
N MET A 77 9.18 -13.81 2.29
CA MET A 77 9.40 -13.85 0.84
C MET A 77 10.58 -12.96 0.41
N VAL A 78 10.30 -11.77 -0.07
CA VAL A 78 11.31 -10.83 -0.55
C VAL A 78 11.43 -9.69 0.44
N SER A 79 12.66 -9.35 0.85
CA SER A 79 12.89 -8.30 1.85
C SER A 79 12.55 -6.91 1.34
N LYS A 80 12.68 -6.67 0.03
CA LYS A 80 12.36 -5.38 -0.57
C LYS A 80 11.75 -5.59 -1.96
N ARG A 81 10.59 -4.97 -2.17
CA ARG A 81 9.94 -4.96 -3.48
C ARG A 81 9.33 -3.59 -3.70
N VAL A 82 9.97 -2.81 -4.57
CA VAL A 82 9.47 -1.52 -4.99
C VAL A 82 9.52 -1.50 -6.51
N VAL A 83 8.48 -0.97 -7.12
CA VAL A 83 8.30 -1.02 -8.57
C VAL A 83 8.80 0.27 -9.19
N ASP A 84 9.51 0.17 -10.31
CA ASP A 84 9.94 1.34 -11.07
C ASP A 84 8.76 1.85 -11.92
N VAL A 85 8.32 3.05 -11.63
CA VAL A 85 7.17 3.67 -12.29
C VAL A 85 7.57 4.81 -13.23
N SER A 86 8.84 4.93 -13.55
CA SER A 86 9.33 6.03 -14.41
C SER A 86 8.69 6.00 -15.80
N LYS A 87 8.47 4.82 -16.38
CA LYS A 87 7.92 4.68 -17.72
C LYS A 87 6.53 5.30 -17.84
N ILE A 88 5.62 4.98 -16.92
CA ILE A 88 4.26 5.52 -16.98
C ILE A 88 4.25 7.02 -16.72
N TYR A 89 5.12 7.50 -15.84
CA TYR A 89 5.24 8.92 -15.59
C TYR A 89 5.75 9.68 -16.84
N GLU A 90 6.82 9.18 -17.44
CA GLU A 90 7.45 9.85 -18.60
C GLU A 90 6.56 9.82 -19.84
N GLU A 91 5.91 8.68 -20.11
CA GLU A 91 5.14 8.51 -21.35
C GLU A 91 3.70 8.99 -21.23
N LEU A 92 3.06 8.82 -20.07
CA LEU A 92 1.65 9.16 -19.88
C LEU A 92 1.42 10.27 -18.86
N ASN A 93 2.47 10.77 -18.25
CA ASN A 93 2.42 11.81 -17.22
C ASN A 93 1.52 11.42 -16.05
N TRP A 94 1.51 10.13 -15.68
CA TRP A 94 0.70 9.62 -14.58
C TRP A 94 1.54 9.41 -13.33
N LYS A 95 0.98 9.76 -12.19
CA LYS A 95 1.49 9.40 -10.87
C LYS A 95 0.31 9.27 -9.91
N THR A 96 0.54 8.68 -8.74
CA THR A 96 -0.50 8.55 -7.74
C THR A 96 -0.93 9.93 -7.24
N LYS A 97 -2.23 10.06 -6.97
CA LYS A 97 -2.83 11.31 -6.46
C LYS A 97 -3.03 11.29 -4.96
N HIS A 98 -2.91 10.11 -4.35
CA HIS A 98 -3.12 9.93 -2.92
C HIS A 98 -1.82 9.53 -2.24
N THR A 99 -1.55 10.10 -1.06
CA THR A 99 -0.48 9.60 -0.19
C THR A 99 -0.92 8.27 0.40
N LEU A 100 0.01 7.51 0.96
CA LEU A 100 -0.32 6.26 1.62
C LEU A 100 -1.35 6.47 2.73
N ARG A 101 -1.17 7.50 3.55
CA ARG A 101 -2.11 7.81 4.62
C ARG A 101 -3.50 8.14 4.08
N GLU A 102 -3.60 8.98 3.06
CA GLU A 102 -4.88 9.33 2.45
C GLU A 102 -5.59 8.10 1.90
N GLY A 103 -4.87 7.24 1.20
CA GLY A 103 -5.42 5.99 0.67
C GLY A 103 -5.90 5.06 1.77
N LEU A 104 -5.13 4.94 2.84
CA LEU A 104 -5.51 4.11 3.99
C LEU A 104 -6.73 4.68 4.71
N GLU A 105 -6.83 5.98 4.88
CA GLU A 105 -8.00 6.61 5.50
C GLU A 105 -9.27 6.27 4.72
N LYS A 106 -9.22 6.38 3.41
CA LYS A 106 -10.37 6.04 2.54
C LYS A 106 -10.68 4.55 2.56
N THR A 107 -9.67 3.71 2.57
CA THR A 107 -9.85 2.26 2.61
C THR A 107 -10.49 1.82 3.92
N ILE A 108 -10.03 2.37 5.03
CA ILE A 108 -10.56 2.08 6.37
C ILE A 108 -12.00 2.56 6.48
N GLU A 109 -12.29 3.75 5.98
CA GLU A 109 -13.65 4.29 5.96
C GLU A 109 -14.60 3.35 5.21
N TRP A 110 -14.18 2.91 4.01
CA TRP A 110 -14.97 1.98 3.23
C TRP A 110 -15.17 0.64 3.96
N TYR A 111 -14.12 0.10 4.55
CA TYR A 111 -14.18 -1.15 5.29
C TYR A 111 -15.13 -1.04 6.48
N THR A 112 -15.05 0.04 7.22
CA THR A 112 -15.89 0.27 8.40
C THR A 112 -17.37 0.33 8.01
N GLU A 113 -17.68 0.93 6.86
CA GLU A 113 -19.07 1.06 6.38
C GLU A 113 -19.60 -0.24 5.77
N ASN A 114 -18.77 -1.06 5.15
CA ASN A 114 -19.21 -2.18 4.31
C ASN A 114 -18.88 -3.56 4.86
N CYS A 115 -17.93 -3.70 5.76
CA CYS A 115 -17.38 -5.00 6.18
C CYS A 115 -17.36 -5.18 7.71
N LYS A 116 -18.37 -4.71 8.39
CA LYS A 116 -18.42 -4.87 9.85
C LYS A 116 -18.69 -6.29 10.27
#